data_feda725b15b3c59700a967b2caf7231a
#
_entry.id   feda725b15b3c59700a967b2caf7231a
#
_cell.length_a   1.000
_cell.length_b   1.000
_cell.length_c   1.000
_cell.angle_alpha   90.00
_cell.angle_beta   90.00
_cell.angle_gamma   90.00
#
_symmetry.space_group_name_H-M   'P 1'
#
loop_
_entity.id
_entity.type
_entity.pdbx_description
1 polymer ?
#
loop_
_entity_poly.entity_id
_entity_poly.type
_entity_poly.pdbx_seq_one_letter_code
_entity_poly.pdbx_strand_id
1 'polypeptide(L)'
;MFFCTVMGQAAADADEAVVLGQFCDFVIVVRATNQDGTVSDLVTESWLRDHGMTRESLALVPEKRPCRIRPLRDLVSLMEGEEADKADEPVIMVGSTVSRPAANYGASILLDAPEQIHDLAVKEGCDLFVIPSSVHEVLFVPENQKLSPEDLAATVRAINPTIAPEVRLSDHVYRYRLADGAFEIAA
;
A
#
# COMPACT_ATOMS: atom_id res chain seq x y z
N MET A 1 15.85 1.60 13.40
CA MET A 1 15.27 0.57 12.52
C MET A 1 14.75 1.25 11.28
N PHE A 2 14.86 0.63 10.10
CA PHE A 2 14.44 1.23 8.84
C PHE A 2 13.45 0.31 8.12
N PHE A 3 12.48 0.90 7.42
CA PHE A 3 11.60 0.16 6.54
C PHE A 3 11.32 0.94 5.26
N CYS A 4 11.04 0.23 4.17
CA CYS A 4 10.58 0.82 2.93
C CYS A 4 9.07 1.02 2.94
N THR A 5 8.61 2.06 2.27
CA THR A 5 7.19 2.26 1.95
C THR A 5 7.05 2.91 0.57
N VAL A 6 5.85 2.91 0.03
CA VAL A 6 5.53 3.65 -1.18
C VAL A 6 5.01 5.03 -0.84
N MET A 7 5.28 5.99 -1.71
CA MET A 7 4.85 7.38 -1.58
C MET A 7 4.53 7.94 -2.97
N GLY A 8 3.57 8.86 -3.06
CA GLY A 8 3.31 9.58 -4.31
C GLY A 8 4.51 10.46 -4.68
N GLN A 9 4.83 10.55 -5.99
CA GLN A 9 6.00 11.30 -6.46
C GLN A 9 5.97 12.77 -5.99
N ALA A 10 4.84 13.44 -6.15
CA ALA A 10 4.72 14.86 -5.77
C ALA A 10 4.93 15.10 -4.26
N ALA A 11 4.46 14.19 -3.41
CA ALA A 11 4.68 14.27 -1.96
C ALA A 11 6.14 13.99 -1.61
N ALA A 12 6.77 13.01 -2.26
CA ALA A 12 8.19 12.71 -2.05
C ALA A 12 9.10 13.87 -2.46
N ASP A 13 8.77 14.56 -3.57
CA ASP A 13 9.51 15.73 -4.03
C ASP A 13 9.34 16.91 -3.08
N ALA A 14 8.12 17.15 -2.60
CA ALA A 14 7.83 18.24 -1.65
C ALA A 14 8.54 18.06 -0.29
N ASP A 15 8.67 16.80 0.14
CA ASP A 15 9.31 16.44 1.41
C ASP A 15 10.82 16.15 1.28
N GLU A 16 11.41 16.32 0.08
CA GLU A 16 12.82 16.00 -0.22
C GLU A 16 13.22 14.58 0.20
N ALA A 17 12.32 13.61 -0.01
CA ALA A 17 12.51 12.23 0.39
C ALA A 17 13.68 11.56 -0.35
N VAL A 18 14.43 10.71 0.35
CA VAL A 18 15.40 9.82 -0.30
C VAL A 18 14.64 8.71 -1.02
N VAL A 19 14.66 8.74 -2.35
CA VAL A 19 14.03 7.74 -3.21
C VAL A 19 15.04 6.63 -3.50
N LEU A 20 14.66 5.39 -3.20
CA LEU A 20 15.46 4.19 -3.49
C LEU A 20 15.08 3.52 -4.82
N GLY A 21 13.90 3.76 -5.32
CA GLY A 21 13.40 3.14 -6.54
C GLY A 21 11.98 3.58 -6.88
N GLN A 22 11.41 2.91 -7.87
CA GLN A 22 10.06 3.16 -8.34
C GLN A 22 9.26 1.84 -8.36
N PHE A 23 7.98 1.93 -8.04
CA PHE A 23 7.02 0.85 -8.16
C PHE A 23 5.74 1.42 -8.79
N CYS A 24 5.43 1.00 -10.01
CA CYS A 24 4.39 1.62 -10.86
C CYS A 24 4.63 3.13 -11.01
N ASP A 25 3.68 3.97 -10.62
CA ASP A 25 3.80 5.43 -10.59
C ASP A 25 4.10 5.99 -9.18
N PHE A 26 4.45 5.13 -8.23
CA PHE A 26 4.92 5.53 -6.90
C PHE A 26 6.43 5.47 -6.80
N VAL A 27 6.98 6.18 -5.82
CA VAL A 27 8.37 6.04 -5.43
C VAL A 27 8.52 5.21 -4.16
N ILE A 28 9.61 4.47 -4.06
CA ILE A 28 10.00 3.73 -2.88
C ILE A 28 10.86 4.64 -2.01
N VAL A 29 10.39 4.93 -0.81
CA VAL A 29 11.09 5.78 0.16
C VAL A 29 11.39 4.99 1.43
N VAL A 30 12.32 5.51 2.24
CA VAL A 30 12.71 4.92 3.52
C VAL A 30 12.18 5.76 4.66
N ARG A 31 11.71 5.07 5.70
CA ARG A 31 11.38 5.70 6.98
C ARG A 31 12.25 5.10 8.09
N ALA A 32 12.70 5.98 8.98
CA ALA A 32 13.41 5.60 10.20
C ALA A 32 12.43 5.51 11.36
N THR A 33 12.51 4.46 12.19
CA THR A 33 11.71 4.35 13.42
C THR A 33 12.60 4.38 14.64
N ASN A 34 12.07 4.86 15.75
CA ASN A 34 12.66 4.66 17.07
C ASN A 34 12.60 3.17 17.48
N GLN A 35 13.25 2.80 18.59
CA GLN A 35 13.38 1.39 19.03
C GLN A 35 12.04 0.71 19.35
N ASP A 36 11.07 1.47 19.86
CA ASP A 36 9.73 0.97 20.16
C ASP A 36 8.76 1.08 18.99
N GLY A 37 9.23 1.63 17.86
CA GLY A 37 8.47 1.80 16.64
C GLY A 37 7.32 2.81 16.74
N THR A 38 7.28 3.69 17.74
CA THR A 38 6.17 4.63 17.98
C THR A 38 6.23 5.89 17.12
N VAL A 39 7.40 6.23 16.60
CA VAL A 39 7.63 7.38 15.74
C VAL A 39 8.37 6.92 14.49
N SER A 40 7.98 7.43 13.34
CA SER A 40 8.71 7.20 12.10
C SER A 40 8.93 8.52 11.36
N ASP A 41 10.20 8.80 11.07
CA ASP A 41 10.61 9.94 10.26
C ASP A 41 10.83 9.54 8.82
N LEU A 42 10.45 10.39 7.88
CA LEU A 42 10.84 10.25 6.49
C LEU A 42 12.35 10.52 6.38
N VAL A 43 13.06 9.62 5.73
CA VAL A 43 14.49 9.82 5.50
C VAL A 43 14.68 10.77 4.33
N THR A 44 15.28 11.93 4.62
CA THR A 44 15.63 12.98 3.65
C THR A 44 17.16 13.08 3.54
N GLU A 45 17.65 13.85 2.56
CA GLU A 45 19.09 14.13 2.48
C GLU A 45 19.62 14.89 3.71
N SER A 46 18.82 15.76 4.31
CA SER A 46 19.17 16.41 5.57
C SER A 46 19.24 15.41 6.71
N TRP A 47 18.26 14.53 6.81
CA TRP A 47 18.22 13.46 7.81
C TRP A 47 19.49 12.57 7.73
N LEU A 48 19.90 12.18 6.52
CA LEU A 48 21.12 11.39 6.32
C LEU A 48 22.37 12.12 6.83
N ARG A 49 22.53 13.40 6.49
CA ARG A 49 23.67 14.21 6.94
C ARG A 49 23.73 14.31 8.46
N ASP A 50 22.59 14.58 9.09
CA ASP A 50 22.47 14.76 10.55
C ASP A 50 22.80 13.47 11.32
N HIS A 51 22.60 12.29 10.69
CA HIS A 51 22.87 10.99 11.27
C HIS A 51 24.16 10.33 10.77
N GLY A 52 24.94 11.02 9.93
CA GLY A 52 26.22 10.50 9.38
C GLY A 52 26.03 9.26 8.49
N MET A 53 24.89 9.15 7.81
CA MET A 53 24.53 8.04 6.93
C MET A 53 24.62 8.41 5.45
N THR A 54 24.70 7.42 4.59
CA THR A 54 24.67 7.57 3.13
C THR A 54 23.51 6.80 2.52
N ARG A 55 23.14 7.10 1.27
CA ARG A 55 22.10 6.36 0.54
C ARG A 55 22.45 4.87 0.40
N GLU A 56 23.72 4.55 0.19
CA GLU A 56 24.20 3.18 0.05
C GLU A 56 23.97 2.38 1.34
N SER A 57 24.12 3.03 2.52
CA SER A 57 23.87 2.36 3.80
C SER A 57 22.40 2.04 4.02
N LEU A 58 21.48 2.82 3.43
CA LEU A 58 20.03 2.53 3.50
C LEU A 58 19.63 1.33 2.65
N ALA A 59 20.25 1.15 1.48
CA ALA A 59 19.90 0.06 0.56
C ALA A 59 20.16 -1.35 1.15
N LEU A 60 20.94 -1.43 2.22
CA LEU A 60 21.34 -2.69 2.86
C LEU A 60 20.39 -3.11 4.03
N VAL A 61 19.46 -2.29 4.46
CA VAL A 61 18.83 -2.46 5.79
C VAL A 61 17.31 -2.41 5.88
N PRO A 62 16.48 -2.28 4.82
CA PRO A 62 15.04 -2.24 5.05
C PRO A 62 14.52 -3.58 5.57
N GLU A 63 13.98 -3.56 6.77
CA GLU A 63 13.28 -4.72 7.33
C GLU A 63 11.91 -4.86 6.68
N LYS A 64 11.58 -6.05 6.21
CA LYS A 64 10.22 -6.40 5.79
C LYS A 64 9.31 -6.42 7.01
N ARG A 65 8.18 -5.75 6.90
CA ARG A 65 7.19 -5.73 7.99
C ARG A 65 6.17 -6.85 7.79
N PRO A 66 5.66 -7.44 8.88
CA PRO A 66 4.58 -8.40 8.78
C PRO A 66 3.34 -7.71 8.24
N CYS A 67 2.76 -8.28 7.19
CA CYS A 67 1.57 -7.79 6.51
C CYS A 67 0.41 -8.78 6.66
N ARG A 68 -0.81 -8.30 6.42
CA ARG A 68 -2.02 -9.11 6.42
C ARG A 68 -3.01 -8.60 5.39
N ILE A 69 -3.65 -9.54 4.70
CA ILE A 69 -4.80 -9.27 3.83
C ILE A 69 -6.05 -9.84 4.51
N ARG A 70 -7.11 -9.04 4.58
CA ARG A 70 -8.39 -9.41 5.20
C ARG A 70 -9.57 -8.90 4.37
N PRO A 71 -10.75 -9.54 4.46
CA PRO A 71 -11.96 -8.97 3.89
C PRO A 71 -12.28 -7.59 4.50
N LEU A 72 -12.64 -6.62 3.67
CA LEU A 72 -13.02 -5.28 4.13
C LEU A 72 -14.21 -5.36 5.10
N ARG A 73 -15.19 -6.22 4.82
CA ARG A 73 -16.36 -6.47 5.68
C ARG A 73 -15.98 -6.83 7.11
N ASP A 74 -14.89 -7.59 7.32
CA ASP A 74 -14.45 -7.97 8.67
C ASP A 74 -13.99 -6.74 9.47
N LEU A 75 -13.41 -5.72 8.79
CA LEU A 75 -13.03 -4.46 9.42
C LEU A 75 -14.26 -3.61 9.75
N VAL A 76 -15.22 -3.54 8.83
CA VAL A 76 -16.47 -2.80 9.03
C VAL A 76 -17.27 -3.41 10.18
N SER A 77 -17.42 -4.74 10.23
CA SER A 77 -18.12 -5.43 11.31
C SER A 77 -17.48 -5.20 12.68
N LEU A 78 -16.15 -5.11 12.74
CA LEU A 78 -15.44 -4.77 13.99
C LEU A 78 -15.71 -3.34 14.47
N MET A 79 -15.99 -2.41 13.54
CA MET A 79 -16.25 -1.00 13.87
C MET A 79 -17.73 -0.74 14.21
N GLU A 80 -18.66 -1.42 13.54
CA GLU A 80 -20.08 -1.17 13.63
C GLU A 80 -20.81 -2.16 14.57
N GLY A 81 -20.16 -3.27 14.92
CA GLY A 81 -20.74 -4.28 15.83
C GLY A 81 -21.89 -5.10 15.22
N GLU A 82 -22.08 -5.04 13.91
CA GLU A 82 -23.10 -5.78 13.17
C GLU A 82 -22.46 -6.88 12.31
N GLU A 83 -23.04 -8.07 12.28
CA GLU A 83 -22.72 -9.10 11.31
C GLU A 83 -23.32 -8.72 9.96
N ALA A 84 -22.49 -8.30 9.03
CA ALA A 84 -22.90 -8.03 7.66
C ALA A 84 -23.11 -9.36 6.91
N ASP A 85 -24.33 -9.88 6.92
CA ASP A 85 -24.75 -10.99 6.07
C ASP A 85 -25.23 -10.42 4.71
N LYS A 86 -24.28 -10.23 3.80
CA LYS A 86 -24.59 -9.79 2.44
C LYS A 86 -23.82 -10.70 1.44
N ALA A 87 -24.45 -11.83 1.15
CA ALA A 87 -23.90 -12.85 0.26
C ALA A 87 -23.65 -12.39 -1.20
N ASP A 88 -24.24 -11.27 -1.62
CA ASP A 88 -24.20 -10.73 -2.99
C ASP A 88 -23.25 -9.52 -3.18
N GLU A 89 -22.59 -9.03 -2.13
CA GLU A 89 -21.64 -7.91 -2.26
C GLU A 89 -20.27 -8.36 -2.76
N PRO A 90 -19.61 -7.55 -3.60
CA PRO A 90 -18.24 -7.84 -4.04
C PRO A 90 -17.30 -8.03 -2.86
N VAL A 91 -16.47 -9.07 -2.91
CA VAL A 91 -15.48 -9.33 -1.88
C VAL A 91 -14.29 -8.41 -2.11
N ILE A 92 -14.18 -7.35 -1.32
CA ILE A 92 -13.02 -6.45 -1.31
C ILE A 92 -12.10 -6.88 -0.18
N MET A 93 -10.82 -7.05 -0.49
CA MET A 93 -9.79 -7.38 0.49
C MET A 93 -8.95 -6.16 0.80
N VAL A 94 -8.53 -6.00 2.06
CA VAL A 94 -7.67 -4.90 2.51
C VAL A 94 -6.33 -5.45 2.94
N GLY A 95 -5.27 -4.95 2.32
CA GLY A 95 -3.89 -5.19 2.73
C GLY A 95 -3.40 -4.12 3.69
N SER A 96 -2.82 -4.53 4.80
CA SER A 96 -2.26 -3.65 5.81
C SER A 96 -1.06 -4.28 6.52
N THR A 97 -0.23 -3.45 7.16
CA THR A 97 0.82 -3.93 8.07
C THR A 97 0.25 -4.26 9.45
N VAL A 98 0.84 -5.24 10.12
CA VAL A 98 0.38 -5.73 11.44
C VAL A 98 1.09 -5.03 12.60
N SER A 99 2.27 -4.47 12.38
CA SER A 99 3.09 -3.90 13.45
C SER A 99 2.69 -2.47 13.82
N ARG A 100 2.63 -2.18 15.12
CA ARG A 100 2.50 -0.82 15.67
C ARG A 100 3.83 -0.07 15.55
N PRO A 101 3.78 1.22 15.43
CA PRO A 101 2.85 2.23 14.90
C PRO A 101 3.01 2.41 13.40
N ALA A 102 3.87 1.62 12.80
CA ALA A 102 3.99 1.51 11.36
C ALA A 102 2.68 0.98 10.71
N ALA A 103 1.63 0.78 11.50
CA ALA A 103 0.28 0.47 11.04
C ALA A 103 -0.28 1.47 10.01
N ASN A 104 0.28 2.68 9.98
CA ASN A 104 -0.18 3.74 9.08
C ASN A 104 0.45 3.68 7.68
N TYR A 105 1.27 2.68 7.36
CA TYR A 105 1.92 2.53 6.06
C TYR A 105 1.59 1.16 5.45
N GLY A 106 0.32 0.80 5.47
CA GLY A 106 -0.16 -0.50 4.99
C GLY A 106 0.08 -0.75 3.51
N ALA A 107 0.19 0.30 2.70
CA ALA A 107 0.53 0.17 1.28
C ALA A 107 1.92 -0.44 1.03
N SER A 108 2.80 -0.49 2.04
CA SER A 108 4.06 -1.21 1.93
C SER A 108 3.91 -2.72 1.74
N ILE A 109 2.71 -3.29 1.92
CA ILE A 109 2.42 -4.69 1.56
C ILE A 109 2.83 -5.01 0.12
N LEU A 110 2.76 -4.02 -0.78
CA LEU A 110 3.22 -4.15 -2.16
C LEU A 110 4.72 -4.51 -2.27
N LEU A 111 5.52 -4.12 -1.27
CA LEU A 111 6.96 -4.35 -1.18
C LEU A 111 7.29 -5.47 -0.20
N ASP A 112 6.61 -5.49 0.94
CA ASP A 112 6.97 -6.33 2.08
C ASP A 112 6.46 -7.78 1.93
N ALA A 113 5.30 -7.97 1.27
CA ALA A 113 4.64 -9.28 1.17
C ALA A 113 4.01 -9.55 -0.21
N PRO A 114 4.77 -9.45 -1.32
CA PRO A 114 4.24 -9.74 -2.65
C PRO A 114 3.73 -11.19 -2.78
N GLU A 115 4.29 -12.12 -2.00
CA GLU A 115 3.83 -13.51 -1.93
C GLU A 115 2.38 -13.64 -1.43
N GLN A 116 1.94 -12.79 -0.48
CA GLN A 116 0.55 -12.81 -0.01
C GLN A 116 -0.43 -12.31 -1.07
N ILE A 117 0.01 -11.37 -1.92
CA ILE A 117 -0.79 -10.90 -3.06
C ILE A 117 -0.95 -12.03 -4.08
N HIS A 118 0.13 -12.75 -4.36
CA HIS A 118 0.11 -13.91 -5.23
C HIS A 118 -0.80 -15.02 -4.68
N ASP A 119 -0.65 -15.37 -3.40
CA ASP A 119 -1.47 -16.37 -2.73
C ASP A 119 -2.97 -16.01 -2.77
N LEU A 120 -3.31 -14.72 -2.63
CA LEU A 120 -4.67 -14.25 -2.81
C LEU A 120 -5.17 -14.49 -4.25
N ALA A 121 -4.39 -14.11 -5.26
CA ALA A 121 -4.76 -14.31 -6.66
C ALA A 121 -4.92 -15.80 -7.00
N VAL A 122 -4.03 -16.66 -6.49
CA VAL A 122 -4.14 -18.13 -6.62
C VAL A 122 -5.43 -18.66 -5.97
N LYS A 123 -5.73 -18.20 -4.75
CA LYS A 123 -6.95 -18.61 -4.02
C LYS A 123 -8.22 -18.21 -4.76
N GLU A 124 -8.25 -17.01 -5.33
CA GLU A 124 -9.41 -16.51 -6.09
C GLU A 124 -9.44 -17.05 -7.53
N GLY A 125 -8.33 -17.61 -8.02
CA GLY A 125 -8.19 -18.22 -9.35
C GLY A 125 -8.26 -17.21 -10.51
N CYS A 126 -7.93 -15.94 -10.24
CA CYS A 126 -8.00 -14.85 -11.23
C CYS A 126 -7.01 -13.73 -10.90
N ASP A 127 -6.85 -12.80 -11.84
CA ASP A 127 -6.15 -11.54 -11.63
C ASP A 127 -6.85 -10.70 -10.55
N LEU A 128 -6.13 -9.73 -9.99
CA LEU A 128 -6.66 -8.83 -8.98
C LEU A 128 -6.60 -7.39 -9.48
N PHE A 129 -7.68 -6.64 -9.34
CA PHE A 129 -7.57 -5.18 -9.33
C PHE A 129 -6.98 -4.73 -8.00
N VAL A 130 -6.02 -3.82 -8.08
CA VAL A 130 -5.27 -3.30 -6.94
C VAL A 130 -5.46 -1.79 -6.88
N ILE A 131 -5.95 -1.30 -5.74
CA ILE A 131 -6.33 0.10 -5.55
C ILE A 131 -5.51 0.67 -4.38
N PRO A 132 -4.37 1.29 -4.65
CA PRO A 132 -3.55 1.95 -3.63
C PRO A 132 -3.92 3.43 -3.55
N SER A 133 -5.06 3.77 -2.97
CA SER A 133 -5.51 5.15 -2.86
C SER A 133 -4.71 5.96 -1.84
N SER A 134 -4.17 5.31 -0.81
CA SER A 134 -3.38 5.97 0.24
C SER A 134 -2.19 5.14 0.71
N VAL A 135 -1.25 5.77 1.42
CA VAL A 135 -0.11 5.08 2.05
C VAL A 135 -0.55 4.10 3.16
N HIS A 136 -1.80 4.21 3.63
CA HIS A 136 -2.27 3.47 4.80
C HIS A 136 -2.72 2.06 4.49
N GLU A 137 -3.23 1.83 3.26
CA GLU A 137 -3.84 0.56 2.88
C GLU A 137 -3.88 0.37 1.37
N VAL A 138 -4.03 -0.87 0.95
CA VAL A 138 -4.28 -1.24 -0.44
C VAL A 138 -5.52 -2.12 -0.47
N LEU A 139 -6.43 -1.83 -1.39
CA LEU A 139 -7.58 -2.67 -1.65
C LEU A 139 -7.26 -3.63 -2.80
N PHE A 140 -7.73 -4.87 -2.65
CA PHE A 140 -7.63 -5.91 -3.67
C PHE A 140 -9.04 -6.38 -4.00
N VAL A 141 -9.38 -6.37 -5.27
CA VAL A 141 -10.67 -6.82 -5.81
C VAL A 141 -10.41 -7.92 -6.83
N PRO A 142 -10.87 -9.17 -6.58
CA PRO A 142 -10.74 -10.22 -7.58
C PRO A 142 -11.45 -9.85 -8.90
N GLU A 143 -10.81 -10.08 -10.05
CA GLU A 143 -11.36 -9.68 -11.35
C GLU A 143 -12.62 -10.48 -11.74
N ASN A 144 -12.86 -11.63 -11.10
CA ASN A 144 -14.09 -12.42 -11.27
C ASN A 144 -15.34 -11.75 -10.64
N GLN A 145 -15.18 -10.67 -9.90
CA GLN A 145 -16.28 -9.84 -9.41
C GLN A 145 -16.84 -8.99 -10.55
N LYS A 146 -18.14 -8.65 -10.47
CA LYS A 146 -18.83 -7.85 -11.50
C LYS A 146 -18.51 -6.34 -11.37
N LEU A 147 -17.23 -6.00 -11.25
CA LEU A 147 -16.74 -4.62 -11.16
C LEU A 147 -15.77 -4.37 -12.32
N SER A 148 -16.03 -3.29 -13.08
CA SER A 148 -15.11 -2.88 -14.13
C SER A 148 -13.95 -2.04 -13.55
N PRO A 149 -12.76 -2.07 -14.14
CA PRO A 149 -11.66 -1.21 -13.72
C PRO A 149 -11.99 0.28 -13.88
N GLU A 150 -12.83 0.66 -14.87
CA GLU A 150 -13.29 2.02 -15.11
C GLU A 150 -14.20 2.52 -13.97
N ASP A 151 -15.13 1.69 -13.48
CA ASP A 151 -16.01 2.02 -12.35
C ASP A 151 -15.21 2.17 -11.05
N LEU A 152 -14.25 1.27 -10.83
CA LEU A 152 -13.33 1.34 -9.71
C LEU A 152 -12.50 2.63 -9.76
N ALA A 153 -11.94 2.97 -10.92
CA ALA A 153 -11.17 4.21 -11.12
C ALA A 153 -12.03 5.47 -10.95
N ALA A 154 -13.29 5.44 -11.40
CA ALA A 154 -14.22 6.54 -11.16
C ALA A 154 -14.47 6.74 -9.65
N THR A 155 -14.61 5.64 -8.90
CA THR A 155 -14.76 5.67 -7.44
C THR A 155 -13.50 6.24 -6.76
N VAL A 156 -12.32 5.79 -7.16
CA VAL A 156 -11.03 6.29 -6.64
C VAL A 156 -10.93 7.80 -6.86
N ARG A 157 -11.19 8.28 -8.08
CA ARG A 157 -11.15 9.72 -8.42
C ARG A 157 -12.18 10.56 -7.66
N ALA A 158 -13.31 9.97 -7.29
CA ALA A 158 -14.32 10.65 -6.47
C ALA A 158 -13.91 10.77 -5.00
N ILE A 159 -13.21 9.77 -4.46
CA ILE A 159 -12.80 9.72 -3.05
C ILE A 159 -11.48 10.45 -2.81
N ASN A 160 -10.50 10.32 -3.70
CA ASN A 160 -9.15 10.84 -3.51
C ASN A 160 -9.07 12.34 -3.18
N PRO A 161 -9.95 13.25 -3.68
CA PRO A 161 -9.97 14.63 -3.23
C PRO A 161 -10.23 14.82 -1.72
N THR A 162 -10.81 13.81 -1.06
CA THR A 162 -11.04 13.85 0.41
C THR A 162 -9.84 13.35 1.20
N ILE A 163 -8.86 12.73 0.54
CA ILE A 163 -7.62 12.21 1.15
C ILE A 163 -6.59 13.34 1.14
N ALA A 164 -5.92 13.54 2.26
CA ALA A 164 -4.84 14.52 2.38
C ALA A 164 -3.73 14.24 1.35
N PRO A 165 -3.23 15.26 0.64
CA PRO A 165 -2.28 15.08 -0.48
C PRO A 165 -1.01 14.29 -0.09
N GLU A 166 -0.51 14.48 1.12
CA GLU A 166 0.71 13.85 1.63
C GLU A 166 0.58 12.33 1.85
N VAL A 167 -0.65 11.81 1.95
CA VAL A 167 -0.89 10.37 2.11
C VAL A 167 -1.52 9.72 0.89
N ARG A 168 -1.91 10.52 -0.12
CA ARG A 168 -2.45 10.03 -1.38
C ARG A 168 -1.36 9.35 -2.21
N LEU A 169 -1.67 8.21 -2.81
CA LEU A 169 -0.75 7.49 -3.69
C LEU A 169 -1.10 7.70 -5.16
N SER A 170 -2.22 7.18 -5.63
CA SER A 170 -2.56 7.19 -7.04
C SER A 170 -4.07 7.33 -7.29
N ASP A 171 -4.42 7.84 -8.46
CA ASP A 171 -5.79 7.86 -8.98
C ASP A 171 -6.05 6.66 -9.93
N HIS A 172 -5.03 5.81 -10.15
CA HIS A 172 -5.14 4.66 -11.02
C HIS A 172 -5.62 3.42 -10.29
N VAL A 173 -6.26 2.53 -11.05
CA VAL A 173 -6.49 1.13 -10.69
C VAL A 173 -5.44 0.30 -11.43
N TYR A 174 -4.75 -0.57 -10.72
CA TYR A 174 -3.78 -1.49 -11.30
C TYR A 174 -4.40 -2.86 -11.42
N ARG A 175 -3.82 -3.67 -12.31
CA ARG A 175 -4.06 -5.12 -12.38
C ARG A 175 -2.80 -5.83 -11.93
N TYR A 176 -2.94 -6.75 -11.00
CA TYR A 176 -1.96 -7.77 -10.68
C TYR A 176 -2.29 -9.02 -11.48
N ARG A 177 -1.38 -9.46 -12.35
CA ARG A 177 -1.58 -10.64 -13.19
C ARG A 177 -1.11 -11.89 -12.44
N LEU A 178 -2.02 -12.85 -12.29
CA LEU A 178 -1.72 -14.14 -11.67
C LEU A 178 -0.64 -14.93 -12.45
N ALA A 179 -0.63 -14.81 -13.78
CA ALA A 179 0.24 -15.60 -14.64
C ALA A 179 1.74 -15.34 -14.47
N ASP A 180 2.13 -14.10 -14.15
CA ASP A 180 3.54 -13.68 -14.09
C ASP A 180 3.86 -12.75 -12.90
N GLY A 181 2.87 -12.41 -12.08
CA GLY A 181 3.04 -11.53 -10.93
C GLY A 181 3.31 -10.06 -11.29
N ALA A 182 3.06 -9.66 -12.52
CA ALA A 182 3.28 -8.30 -12.97
C ALA A 182 2.14 -7.36 -12.59
N PHE A 183 2.49 -6.10 -12.33
CA PHE A 183 1.54 -5.02 -12.15
C PHE A 183 1.48 -4.15 -13.41
N GLU A 184 0.28 -3.79 -13.83
CA GLU A 184 0.02 -2.87 -14.93
C GLU A 184 -1.14 -1.93 -14.60
N ILE A 185 -1.20 -0.75 -15.21
CA ILE A 185 -2.35 0.15 -15.08
C ILE A 185 -3.53 -0.47 -15.82
N ALA A 186 -4.66 -0.63 -15.12
CA ALA A 186 -5.91 -1.15 -15.67
C ALA A 186 -6.86 -0.01 -16.10
N ALA A 187 -6.88 1.11 -15.34
CA ALA A 187 -7.67 2.31 -15.64
C ALA A 187 -7.14 3.56 -14.90
#